data_1610bf6e3f75d6adf1e23a98a2a2dcc4
#
_entry.id   1610bf6e3f75d6adf1e23a98a2a2dcc4
#
_cell.length_a   1.000
_cell.length_b   1.000
_cell.length_c   1.000
_cell.angle_alpha   90.00
_cell.angle_beta   90.00
_cell.angle_gamma   90.00
#
_symmetry.space_group_name_H-M   'P 1'
#
loop_
_entity.id
_entity.type
_entity.pdbx_description
1 polymer ?
#
loop_
_entity_poly.entity_id
_entity_poly.type
_entity_poly.pdbx_seq_one_letter_code
_entity_poly.pdbx_strand_id
1 'polypeptide(L)'
;MLDLSGLDYEKNGGLITVVTQDAGSGMVLMVAHADRAAVERTLASGEMHYFSRTRGPWHKGSTSGNTQRVVSLAADCDGDVLLARVVPNGPACHTGSVSCFVGAESMGDALFALDATIAGRAEGADVDNNHVPHPPKPKAKGAEEPSYTVQLLEDRNLRLKKLGEEAAELIAACADGDLPRATEEVADLLYHALVALRAAGGSLSDVQRVLAKRATPAMPRKEEPKDDPKSKKRQ
;
A
#
# COMPACT_ATOMS: atom_id res chain seq x y z
N MET A 1 -8.11 11.97 -15.03
CA MET A 1 -8.50 13.16 -14.25
C MET A 1 -9.90 12.88 -13.74
N LEU A 2 -10.18 13.11 -12.46
CA LEU A 2 -11.54 12.92 -11.91
C LEU A 2 -12.49 13.90 -12.61
N ASP A 3 -13.61 13.39 -13.12
CA ASP A 3 -14.66 14.24 -13.63
C ASP A 3 -15.51 14.76 -12.45
N LEU A 4 -15.33 16.04 -12.11
CA LEU A 4 -16.06 16.70 -11.03
C LEU A 4 -17.54 16.92 -11.35
N SER A 5 -17.95 16.83 -12.63
CA SER A 5 -19.35 16.99 -13.03
C SER A 5 -20.24 15.84 -12.56
N GLY A 6 -19.63 14.66 -12.28
CA GLY A 6 -20.31 13.51 -11.73
C GLY A 6 -20.54 13.53 -10.21
N LEU A 7 -20.05 14.57 -9.50
CA LEU A 7 -20.21 14.65 -8.04
C LEU A 7 -21.52 15.39 -7.68
N ASP A 8 -22.37 14.70 -6.91
CA ASP A 8 -23.66 15.20 -6.43
C ASP A 8 -23.55 15.76 -5.00
N TYR A 9 -23.28 17.04 -4.90
CA TYR A 9 -23.23 17.74 -3.62
C TYR A 9 -24.61 18.03 -3.02
N GLU A 10 -25.66 18.02 -3.84
CA GLU A 10 -27.04 18.39 -3.43
C GLU A 10 -27.63 17.39 -2.45
N LYS A 11 -27.35 16.10 -2.62
CA LYS A 11 -27.85 15.03 -1.75
C LYS A 11 -27.52 15.24 -0.27
N ASN A 12 -26.37 15.88 0.02
CA ASN A 12 -25.86 16.06 1.38
C ASN A 12 -25.69 17.55 1.75
N GLY A 13 -26.56 18.42 1.24
CA GLY A 13 -26.60 19.84 1.61
C GLY A 13 -25.34 20.61 1.24
N GLY A 14 -24.81 20.37 0.04
CA GLY A 14 -23.60 21.03 -0.48
C GLY A 14 -22.30 20.31 -0.16
N LEU A 15 -22.34 19.14 0.45
CA LEU A 15 -21.18 18.37 0.85
C LEU A 15 -21.20 16.96 0.22
N ILE A 16 -20.03 16.41 -0.03
CA ILE A 16 -19.85 14.97 -0.29
C ILE A 16 -19.12 14.32 0.89
N THR A 17 -19.40 13.03 1.10
CA THR A 17 -18.63 12.23 2.05
C THR A 17 -17.29 11.82 1.41
N VAL A 18 -16.21 11.95 2.15
CA VAL A 18 -14.88 11.52 1.70
C VAL A 18 -14.41 10.38 2.58
N VAL A 19 -14.24 9.20 1.98
CA VAL A 19 -13.56 8.06 2.59
C VAL A 19 -12.09 8.15 2.21
N THR A 20 -11.22 8.34 3.21
CA THR A 20 -9.78 8.44 3.00
C THR A 20 -9.11 7.12 3.32
N GLN A 21 -8.41 6.58 2.34
CA GLN A 21 -7.76 5.27 2.40
C GLN A 21 -6.25 5.42 2.17
N ASP A 22 -5.44 4.74 2.95
CA ASP A 22 -4.01 4.62 2.68
C ASP A 22 -3.80 3.85 1.36
N ALA A 23 -3.09 4.47 0.43
CA ALA A 23 -2.83 3.88 -0.89
C ALA A 23 -1.86 2.68 -0.82
N GLY A 24 -1.04 2.60 0.21
CA GLY A 24 -0.12 1.50 0.46
C GLY A 24 -0.83 0.29 1.08
N SER A 25 -1.45 0.47 2.22
CA SER A 25 -2.05 -0.63 3.01
C SER A 25 -3.50 -0.97 2.65
N GLY A 26 -4.22 -0.05 1.97
CA GLY A 26 -5.66 -0.20 1.80
C GLY A 26 -6.48 0.11 3.07
N MET A 27 -5.83 0.48 4.18
CA MET A 27 -6.50 0.81 5.43
C MET A 27 -7.35 2.08 5.27
N VAL A 28 -8.59 2.06 5.79
CA VAL A 28 -9.39 3.28 5.91
C VAL A 28 -8.84 4.13 7.05
N LEU A 29 -8.36 5.31 6.72
CA LEU A 29 -7.71 6.22 7.68
C LEU A 29 -8.72 7.08 8.42
N MET A 30 -9.68 7.63 7.70
CA MET A 30 -10.70 8.53 8.25
C MET A 30 -11.85 8.72 7.27
N VAL A 31 -12.96 9.26 7.78
CA VAL A 31 -14.07 9.78 6.99
C VAL A 31 -14.26 11.25 7.35
N ALA A 32 -14.44 12.10 6.35
CA ALA A 32 -14.71 13.51 6.49
C ALA A 32 -15.67 13.99 5.40
N HIS A 33 -15.95 15.28 5.34
CA HIS A 33 -16.75 15.87 4.28
C HIS A 33 -15.91 16.84 3.46
N ALA A 34 -16.31 17.09 2.21
CA ALA A 34 -15.74 18.12 1.37
C ALA A 34 -16.87 18.87 0.65
N ASP A 35 -16.75 20.18 0.57
CA ASP A 35 -17.48 21.01 -0.38
C ASP A 35 -16.78 21.04 -1.74
N ARG A 36 -17.40 21.62 -2.74
CA ARG A 36 -16.82 21.76 -4.09
C ARG A 36 -15.44 22.45 -4.03
N ALA A 37 -15.32 23.51 -3.26
CA ALA A 37 -14.08 24.27 -3.13
C ALA A 37 -12.96 23.47 -2.46
N ALA A 38 -13.29 22.56 -1.52
CA ALA A 38 -12.30 21.65 -0.92
C ALA A 38 -11.78 20.64 -1.94
N VAL A 39 -12.68 20.06 -2.77
CA VAL A 39 -12.27 19.12 -3.83
C VAL A 39 -11.40 19.82 -4.88
N GLU A 40 -11.77 21.02 -5.31
CA GLU A 40 -10.97 21.82 -6.26
C GLU A 40 -9.58 22.13 -5.69
N ARG A 41 -9.49 22.54 -4.41
CA ARG A 41 -8.20 22.75 -3.74
C ARG A 41 -7.38 21.46 -3.63
N THR A 42 -8.03 20.34 -3.36
CA THR A 42 -7.36 19.03 -3.33
C THR A 42 -6.73 18.70 -4.68
N LEU A 43 -7.46 18.91 -5.79
CA LEU A 43 -6.95 18.67 -7.14
C LEU A 43 -5.81 19.65 -7.52
N ALA A 44 -5.89 20.89 -7.08
CA ALA A 44 -4.88 21.89 -7.38
C ALA A 44 -3.57 21.70 -6.60
N SER A 45 -3.66 21.31 -5.31
CA SER A 45 -2.50 21.14 -4.44
C SER A 45 -1.89 19.74 -4.46
N GLY A 46 -2.68 18.71 -4.82
CA GLY A 46 -2.30 17.32 -4.65
C GLY A 46 -2.36 16.83 -3.19
N GLU A 47 -2.87 17.63 -2.26
CA GLU A 47 -3.04 17.30 -0.85
C GLU A 47 -4.51 17.41 -0.44
N MET A 48 -4.93 16.61 0.55
CA MET A 48 -6.34 16.55 0.96
C MET A 48 -6.81 17.81 1.67
N HIS A 49 -7.84 18.41 1.13
CA HIS A 49 -8.63 19.47 1.74
C HIS A 49 -10.03 18.96 2.03
N TYR A 50 -10.57 19.33 3.17
CA TYR A 50 -11.88 18.92 3.66
C TYR A 50 -12.73 20.12 4.04
N PHE A 51 -13.99 19.85 4.39
CA PHE A 51 -14.90 20.81 4.98
C PHE A 51 -15.47 20.25 6.29
N SER A 52 -15.25 20.96 7.38
CA SER A 52 -15.83 20.64 8.66
C SER A 52 -17.14 21.42 8.86
N ARG A 53 -18.21 20.76 9.18
CA ARG A 53 -19.51 21.42 9.45
C ARG A 53 -19.44 22.43 10.60
N THR A 54 -18.47 22.28 11.49
CA THR A 54 -18.32 23.17 12.67
C THR A 54 -17.20 24.19 12.48
N ARG A 55 -16.15 23.88 11.72
CA ARG A 55 -14.94 24.72 11.59
C ARG A 55 -14.74 25.30 10.19
N GLY A 56 -15.53 24.87 9.19
CA GLY A 56 -15.41 25.28 7.80
C GLY A 56 -14.26 24.59 7.06
N PRO A 57 -13.66 25.24 6.04
CA PRO A 57 -12.60 24.70 5.21
C PRO A 57 -11.38 24.27 6.02
N TRP A 58 -10.82 23.13 5.69
CA TRP A 58 -9.71 22.56 6.43
C TRP A 58 -8.71 21.84 5.50
N HIS A 59 -7.43 22.23 5.54
CA HIS A 59 -6.33 21.50 4.91
C HIS A 59 -5.76 20.50 5.91
N LYS A 60 -5.77 19.23 5.54
CA LYS A 60 -5.27 18.15 6.43
C LYS A 60 -3.77 18.31 6.66
N GLY A 61 -3.40 18.41 7.92
CA GLY A 61 -2.00 18.55 8.33
C GLY A 61 -1.45 19.96 8.31
N SER A 62 -2.23 21.01 7.98
CA SER A 62 -1.75 22.39 7.95
C SER A 62 -1.11 22.88 9.26
N THR A 63 -1.52 22.31 10.39
CA THR A 63 -0.99 22.66 11.74
C THR A 63 -0.03 21.61 12.27
N SER A 64 -0.31 20.31 12.01
CA SER A 64 0.43 19.20 12.61
C SER A 64 1.55 18.64 11.72
N GLY A 65 1.63 19.04 10.45
CA GLY A 65 2.51 18.41 9.46
C GLY A 65 2.00 17.07 8.92
N ASN A 66 0.95 16.48 9.50
CA ASN A 66 0.39 15.19 9.08
C ASN A 66 -0.50 15.37 7.85
N THR A 67 0.10 15.75 6.72
CA THR A 67 -0.59 15.93 5.43
C THR A 67 -0.98 14.58 4.81
N GLN A 68 -1.83 14.62 3.79
CA GLN A 68 -2.26 13.45 3.03
C GLN A 68 -2.12 13.75 1.54
N ARG A 69 -1.05 13.25 0.92
CA ARG A 69 -0.79 13.42 -0.51
C ARG A 69 -1.68 12.48 -1.31
N VAL A 70 -2.43 13.03 -2.25
CA VAL A 70 -3.37 12.29 -3.09
C VAL A 70 -2.64 11.42 -4.12
N VAL A 71 -3.04 10.17 -4.20
CA VAL A 71 -2.63 9.21 -5.24
C VAL A 71 -3.72 9.06 -6.29
N SER A 72 -4.96 8.90 -5.85
CA SER A 72 -6.12 8.82 -6.73
C SER A 72 -7.40 9.23 -6.02
N LEU A 73 -8.36 9.72 -6.79
CA LEU A 73 -9.71 10.05 -6.35
C LEU A 73 -10.69 9.30 -7.25
N ALA A 74 -11.74 8.73 -6.66
CA ALA A 74 -12.81 8.06 -7.38
C ALA A 74 -14.15 8.39 -6.73
N ALA A 75 -15.14 8.80 -7.53
CA ALA A 75 -16.50 8.92 -7.09
C ALA A 75 -17.14 7.52 -7.04
N ASP A 76 -18.14 7.34 -6.18
CA ASP A 76 -18.98 6.17 -6.20
C ASP A 76 -20.02 6.24 -7.33
N CYS A 77 -20.93 5.26 -7.39
CA CYS A 77 -21.83 5.08 -8.53
C CYS A 77 -22.89 6.19 -8.68
N ASP A 78 -23.23 6.91 -7.62
CA ASP A 78 -24.23 7.98 -7.60
C ASP A 78 -23.66 9.34 -7.18
N GLY A 79 -22.34 9.44 -7.05
CA GLY A 79 -21.58 10.68 -7.00
C GLY A 79 -21.60 11.41 -5.66
N ASP A 80 -22.13 10.83 -4.58
CA ASP A 80 -22.23 11.50 -3.28
C ASP A 80 -21.14 11.10 -2.29
N VAL A 81 -20.30 10.10 -2.65
CA VAL A 81 -19.11 9.68 -1.91
C VAL A 81 -17.86 9.75 -2.78
N LEU A 82 -16.77 10.23 -2.21
CA LEU A 82 -15.45 10.29 -2.82
C LEU A 82 -14.50 9.37 -2.07
N LEU A 83 -13.97 8.36 -2.74
CA LEU A 83 -12.84 7.58 -2.25
C LEU A 83 -11.54 8.31 -2.58
N ALA A 84 -10.81 8.75 -1.56
CA ALA A 84 -9.49 9.36 -1.69
C ALA A 84 -8.41 8.38 -1.24
N ARG A 85 -7.60 7.87 -2.17
CA ARG A 85 -6.41 7.09 -1.85
C ARG A 85 -5.22 8.03 -1.70
N VAL A 86 -4.57 7.97 -0.55
CA VAL A 86 -3.53 8.93 -0.15
C VAL A 86 -2.28 8.23 0.37
N VAL A 87 -1.16 8.93 0.32
CA VAL A 87 0.03 8.62 1.12
C VAL A 87 0.03 9.58 2.31
N PRO A 88 -0.22 9.08 3.54
CA PRO A 88 -0.22 9.93 4.73
C PRO A 88 1.22 10.29 5.14
N ASN A 89 1.43 11.53 5.56
CA ASN A 89 2.67 11.99 6.19
C ASN A 89 2.48 12.04 7.71
N GLY A 90 2.30 10.86 8.33
CA GLY A 90 2.02 10.72 9.76
C GLY A 90 0.57 10.34 10.07
N PRO A 91 0.21 10.29 11.37
CA PRO A 91 -1.08 9.80 11.84
C PRO A 91 -2.26 10.60 11.30
N ALA A 92 -3.32 9.88 10.90
CA ALA A 92 -4.55 10.53 10.44
C ALA A 92 -5.37 11.08 11.61
N CYS A 93 -5.38 10.39 12.74
CA CYS A 93 -6.15 10.77 13.93
C CYS A 93 -5.46 11.86 14.75
N HIS A 94 -6.25 12.76 15.35
CA HIS A 94 -5.75 13.79 16.27
C HIS A 94 -5.23 13.23 17.60
N THR A 95 -5.54 11.97 17.92
CA THR A 95 -5.02 11.24 19.09
C THR A 95 -3.63 10.66 18.86
N GLY A 96 -3.08 10.77 17.65
CA GLY A 96 -1.81 10.16 17.26
C GLY A 96 -1.93 8.76 16.66
N SER A 97 -3.14 8.20 16.57
CA SER A 97 -3.39 6.89 15.92
C SER A 97 -3.31 7.01 14.40
N VAL A 98 -2.84 5.96 13.74
CA VAL A 98 -2.74 5.89 12.26
C VAL A 98 -4.11 6.09 11.61
N SER A 99 -5.16 5.50 12.18
CA SER A 99 -6.55 5.60 11.73
C SER A 99 -7.44 6.23 12.79
N CYS A 100 -8.54 6.86 12.37
CA CYS A 100 -9.62 7.32 13.24
C CYS A 100 -10.51 6.18 13.74
N PHE A 101 -10.39 4.99 13.16
CA PHE A 101 -11.17 3.81 13.54
C PHE A 101 -10.39 2.98 14.54
N VAL A 102 -10.94 2.80 15.74
CA VAL A 102 -10.32 1.97 16.78
C VAL A 102 -10.25 0.52 16.31
N GLY A 103 -9.07 -0.08 16.39
CA GLY A 103 -8.85 -1.46 15.93
C GLY A 103 -8.65 -1.60 14.42
N ALA A 104 -8.56 -0.49 13.67
CA ALA A 104 -8.29 -0.57 12.23
C ALA A 104 -6.93 -1.19 11.92
N GLU A 105 -5.98 -1.12 12.86
CA GLU A 105 -4.67 -1.77 12.74
C GLU A 105 -4.79 -3.29 12.67
N SER A 106 -5.79 -3.86 13.36
CA SER A 106 -6.08 -5.30 13.31
C SER A 106 -6.97 -5.71 12.13
N MET A 107 -7.59 -4.72 11.46
CA MET A 107 -8.41 -4.90 10.26
C MET A 107 -7.64 -4.59 8.98
N GLY A 108 -6.43 -4.04 9.11
CA GLY A 108 -5.52 -3.81 7.99
C GLY A 108 -4.97 -5.12 7.44
N ASP A 109 -4.45 -5.07 6.23
CA ASP A 109 -3.75 -6.20 5.64
C ASP A 109 -2.53 -6.56 6.52
N ALA A 110 -2.54 -7.78 7.06
CA ALA A 110 -1.47 -8.30 7.93
C ALA A 110 -0.09 -8.24 7.25
N LEU A 111 -0.03 -8.39 5.92
CA LEU A 111 1.21 -8.26 5.16
C LEU A 111 1.76 -6.82 5.18
N PHE A 112 0.89 -5.80 5.17
CA PHE A 112 1.36 -4.42 5.31
C PHE A 112 1.85 -4.10 6.71
N ALA A 113 1.18 -4.60 7.74
CA ALA A 113 1.64 -4.47 9.11
C ALA A 113 3.01 -5.15 9.29
N LEU A 114 3.19 -6.32 8.67
CA LEU A 114 4.45 -7.04 8.65
C LEU A 114 5.54 -6.27 7.89
N ASP A 115 5.27 -5.77 6.67
CA ASP A 115 6.24 -4.97 5.89
C ASP A 115 6.67 -3.70 6.63
N ALA A 116 5.73 -3.00 7.29
CA ALA A 116 6.03 -1.83 8.12
C ALA A 116 6.92 -2.19 9.33
N THR A 117 6.66 -3.34 9.97
CA THR A 117 7.48 -3.84 11.08
C THR A 117 8.90 -4.17 10.61
N ILE A 118 9.05 -4.84 9.48
CA ILE A 118 10.36 -5.15 8.87
C ILE A 118 11.09 -3.86 8.49
N ALA A 119 10.37 -2.89 7.90
CA ALA A 119 10.95 -1.59 7.54
C ALA A 119 11.52 -0.84 8.76
N GLY A 120 10.75 -0.74 9.85
CA GLY A 120 11.21 -0.10 11.08
C GLY A 120 12.43 -0.79 11.71
N ARG A 121 12.53 -2.12 11.58
CA ARG A 121 13.71 -2.86 12.05
C ARG A 121 14.92 -2.70 11.13
N ALA A 122 14.70 -2.42 9.85
CA ALA A 122 15.77 -2.19 8.88
C ALA A 122 16.45 -0.82 9.04
N GLU A 123 15.77 0.19 9.58
CA GLU A 123 16.31 1.54 9.78
C GLU A 123 17.54 1.57 10.70
N GLY A 124 17.71 0.59 11.61
CA GLY A 124 18.85 0.48 12.51
C GLY A 124 19.80 -0.68 12.19
N ALA A 125 19.51 -1.47 11.16
CA ALA A 125 20.28 -2.67 10.81
C ALA A 125 21.37 -2.34 9.78
N ASP A 126 22.53 -2.97 9.92
CA ASP A 126 23.59 -2.96 8.90
C ASP A 126 23.30 -4.04 7.86
N VAL A 127 22.46 -3.69 6.89
CA VAL A 127 21.95 -4.65 5.91
C VAL A 127 23.05 -5.19 5.01
N ASP A 128 23.36 -6.47 5.15
CA ASP A 128 24.36 -7.14 4.29
C ASP A 128 23.76 -7.53 2.93
N ASN A 129 24.24 -6.86 1.89
CA ASN A 129 23.95 -7.16 0.48
C ASN A 129 25.20 -7.62 -0.30
N ASN A 130 26.36 -7.74 0.37
CA ASN A 130 27.60 -8.14 -0.26
C ASN A 130 27.67 -9.66 -0.47
N HIS A 131 28.34 -10.06 -1.54
CA HIS A 131 28.59 -11.49 -1.86
C HIS A 131 29.75 -12.08 -1.07
N VAL A 132 30.44 -11.29 -0.26
CA VAL A 132 31.61 -11.72 0.52
C VAL A 132 31.15 -12.11 1.92
N PRO A 133 31.42 -13.34 2.39
CA PRO A 133 31.11 -13.72 3.76
C PRO A 133 31.90 -12.83 4.73
N HIS A 134 31.21 -12.06 5.54
CA HIS A 134 31.82 -11.33 6.64
C HIS A 134 31.86 -12.21 7.89
N PRO A 135 32.96 -12.21 8.66
CA PRO A 135 32.96 -12.84 9.95
C PRO A 135 31.92 -12.17 10.86
N PRO A 136 31.22 -12.93 11.72
CA PRO A 136 30.23 -12.37 12.62
C PRO A 136 30.85 -11.23 13.43
N LYS A 137 30.18 -10.10 13.47
CA LYS A 137 30.62 -8.93 14.25
C LYS A 137 30.74 -9.31 15.73
N PRO A 138 31.82 -8.92 16.43
CA PRO A 138 31.94 -9.20 17.85
C PRO A 138 30.80 -8.52 18.61
N LYS A 139 30.01 -9.30 19.34
CA LYS A 139 28.93 -8.79 20.18
C LYS A 139 29.51 -7.89 21.26
N ALA A 140 29.03 -6.66 21.40
CA ALA A 140 29.37 -5.81 22.55
C ALA A 140 28.85 -6.47 23.84
N LYS A 141 29.70 -6.56 24.87
CA LYS A 141 29.31 -7.13 26.15
C LYS A 141 28.15 -6.30 26.75
N GLY A 142 26.99 -6.93 26.95
CA GLY A 142 25.79 -6.30 27.53
C GLY A 142 24.77 -5.72 26.55
N ALA A 143 24.96 -5.89 25.24
CA ALA A 143 23.93 -5.54 24.26
C ALA A 143 22.82 -6.61 24.26
N GLU A 144 21.56 -6.17 24.22
CA GLU A 144 20.42 -7.06 23.97
C GLU A 144 20.60 -7.80 22.65
N GLU A 145 20.15 -9.04 22.60
CA GLU A 145 20.23 -9.78 21.34
C GLU A 145 19.35 -9.11 20.27
N PRO A 146 19.88 -8.90 19.05
CA PRO A 146 19.10 -8.32 17.97
C PRO A 146 17.88 -9.22 17.66
N SER A 147 16.75 -8.61 17.31
CA SER A 147 15.57 -9.38 16.91
C SER A 147 15.90 -10.30 15.71
N TYR A 148 15.17 -11.40 15.58
CA TYR A 148 15.38 -12.36 14.48
C TYR A 148 15.34 -11.69 13.10
N THR A 149 14.46 -10.71 12.90
CA THR A 149 14.41 -9.92 11.66
C THR A 149 15.71 -9.17 11.41
N VAL A 150 16.31 -8.57 12.44
CA VAL A 150 17.60 -7.87 12.31
C VAL A 150 18.71 -8.85 11.97
N GLN A 151 18.74 -10.03 12.59
CA GLN A 151 19.71 -11.07 12.25
C GLN A 151 19.60 -11.48 10.77
N LEU A 152 18.37 -11.65 10.26
CA LEU A 152 18.16 -11.95 8.84
C LEU A 152 18.57 -10.80 7.91
N LEU A 153 18.39 -9.54 8.33
CA LEU A 153 18.83 -8.37 7.53
C LEU A 153 20.34 -8.25 7.48
N GLU A 154 21.03 -8.56 8.59
CA GLU A 154 22.49 -8.44 8.73
C GLU A 154 23.25 -9.66 8.21
N ASP A 155 22.62 -10.84 8.12
CA ASP A 155 23.24 -12.07 7.60
C ASP A 155 22.54 -12.51 6.30
N ARG A 156 23.19 -12.19 5.18
CA ARG A 156 22.71 -12.56 3.84
C ARG A 156 22.58 -14.08 3.66
N ASN A 157 23.52 -14.85 4.17
CA ASN A 157 23.51 -16.31 3.98
C ASN A 157 22.37 -16.95 4.77
N LEU A 158 22.18 -16.53 6.03
CA LEU A 158 21.05 -16.98 6.86
C LEU A 158 19.72 -16.62 6.17
N ARG A 159 19.57 -15.38 5.69
CA ARG A 159 18.37 -14.91 5.00
C ARG A 159 18.01 -15.74 3.78
N LEU A 160 18.98 -16.00 2.90
CA LEU A 160 18.75 -16.77 1.68
C LEU A 160 18.55 -18.26 1.96
N LYS A 161 19.27 -18.82 2.97
CA LYS A 161 19.07 -20.18 3.42
C LYS A 161 17.63 -20.37 3.92
N LYS A 162 17.15 -19.51 4.80
CA LYS A 162 15.79 -19.58 5.35
C LYS A 162 14.72 -19.45 4.27
N LEU A 163 14.85 -18.54 3.34
CA LEU A 163 13.93 -18.43 2.20
C LEU A 163 13.82 -19.74 1.41
N GLY A 164 14.94 -20.44 1.22
CA GLY A 164 14.96 -21.75 0.55
C GLY A 164 14.33 -22.86 1.38
N GLU A 165 14.56 -22.87 2.69
CA GLU A 165 13.97 -23.85 3.63
C GLU A 165 12.43 -23.75 3.62
N GLU A 166 11.87 -22.56 3.84
CA GLU A 166 10.41 -22.33 3.87
C GLU A 166 9.74 -22.68 2.52
N ALA A 167 10.42 -22.38 1.41
CA ALA A 167 9.92 -22.78 0.10
C ALA A 167 9.87 -24.31 -0.07
N ALA A 168 10.87 -25.04 0.43
CA ALA A 168 10.91 -26.50 0.38
C ALA A 168 9.85 -27.14 1.30
N GLU A 169 9.65 -26.58 2.49
CA GLU A 169 8.66 -27.03 3.47
C GLU A 169 7.23 -26.81 2.95
N LEU A 170 6.95 -25.67 2.32
CA LEU A 170 5.68 -25.42 1.62
C LEU A 170 5.43 -26.45 0.51
N ILE A 171 6.44 -26.76 -0.32
CA ILE A 171 6.29 -27.76 -1.39
C ILE A 171 5.93 -29.14 -0.78
N ALA A 172 6.59 -29.54 0.29
CA ALA A 172 6.31 -30.82 0.97
C ALA A 172 4.89 -30.83 1.55
N ALA A 173 4.49 -29.80 2.28
CA ALA A 173 3.15 -29.69 2.85
C ALA A 173 2.04 -29.74 1.78
N CYS A 174 2.26 -29.04 0.64
CA CYS A 174 1.34 -29.10 -0.50
C CYS A 174 1.28 -30.50 -1.15
N ALA A 175 2.42 -31.19 -1.28
CA ALA A 175 2.46 -32.54 -1.84
C ALA A 175 1.74 -33.56 -0.95
N ASP A 176 1.82 -33.40 0.37
CA ASP A 176 1.14 -34.23 1.37
C ASP A 176 -0.36 -33.89 1.50
N GLY A 177 -0.82 -32.79 0.96
CA GLY A 177 -2.21 -32.29 1.09
C GLY A 177 -2.54 -31.78 2.50
N ASP A 178 -1.52 -31.46 3.31
CA ASP A 178 -1.66 -30.94 4.66
C ASP A 178 -1.95 -29.42 4.64
N LEU A 179 -3.24 -29.07 4.58
CA LEU A 179 -3.66 -27.67 4.51
C LEU A 179 -3.24 -26.82 5.73
N PRO A 180 -3.37 -27.29 6.99
CA PRO A 180 -2.88 -26.53 8.14
C PRO A 180 -1.39 -26.19 8.02
N ARG A 181 -0.55 -27.18 7.78
CA ARG A 181 0.89 -27.01 7.61
C ARG A 181 1.22 -26.12 6.41
N ALA A 182 0.60 -26.35 5.25
CA ALA A 182 0.82 -25.51 4.08
C ALA A 182 0.48 -24.03 4.34
N THR A 183 -0.53 -23.75 5.19
CA THR A 183 -0.88 -22.38 5.58
C THR A 183 0.21 -21.71 6.42
N GLU A 184 0.81 -22.45 7.36
CA GLU A 184 1.93 -21.97 8.18
C GLU A 184 3.15 -21.70 7.31
N GLU A 185 3.52 -22.65 6.44
CA GLU A 185 4.68 -22.50 5.55
C GLU A 185 4.52 -21.35 4.55
N VAL A 186 3.28 -21.06 4.07
CA VAL A 186 3.02 -19.86 3.26
C VAL A 186 3.27 -18.60 4.06
N ALA A 187 2.86 -18.53 5.32
CA ALA A 187 3.08 -17.37 6.17
C ALA A 187 4.58 -17.13 6.41
N ASP A 188 5.33 -18.19 6.69
CA ASP A 188 6.78 -18.13 6.89
C ASP A 188 7.53 -17.76 5.61
N LEU A 189 7.13 -18.33 4.47
CA LEU A 189 7.69 -17.96 3.16
C LEU A 189 7.43 -16.47 2.84
N LEU A 190 6.22 -15.95 3.10
CA LEU A 190 5.90 -14.55 2.90
C LEU A 190 6.75 -13.64 3.81
N TYR A 191 6.92 -14.00 5.08
CA TYR A 191 7.79 -13.29 6.00
C TYR A 191 9.23 -13.22 5.47
N HIS A 192 9.84 -14.36 5.15
CA HIS A 192 11.22 -14.42 4.68
C HIS A 192 11.41 -13.75 3.31
N ALA A 193 10.38 -13.82 2.42
CA ALA A 193 10.39 -13.10 1.15
C ALA A 193 10.37 -11.59 1.33
N LEU A 194 9.55 -11.07 2.27
CA LEU A 194 9.51 -9.63 2.56
C LEU A 194 10.82 -9.14 3.18
N VAL A 195 11.44 -9.91 4.09
CA VAL A 195 12.77 -9.56 4.65
C VAL A 195 13.83 -9.53 3.54
N ALA A 196 13.84 -10.52 2.65
CA ALA A 196 14.77 -10.57 1.52
C ALA A 196 14.54 -9.42 0.54
N LEU A 197 13.29 -9.09 0.25
CA LEU A 197 12.93 -7.96 -0.60
C LEU A 197 13.35 -6.63 0.02
N ARG A 198 13.12 -6.45 1.32
CA ARG A 198 13.53 -5.25 2.06
C ARG A 198 15.06 -5.07 2.04
N ALA A 199 15.80 -6.14 2.25
CA ALA A 199 17.26 -6.11 2.15
C ALA A 199 17.74 -5.72 0.73
N ALA A 200 16.99 -6.06 -0.31
CA ALA A 200 17.27 -5.65 -1.69
C ALA A 200 16.80 -4.21 -2.00
N GLY A 201 16.24 -3.48 -1.03
CA GLY A 201 15.75 -2.10 -1.19
C GLY A 201 14.30 -1.99 -1.69
N GLY A 202 13.57 -3.12 -1.78
CA GLY A 202 12.17 -3.14 -2.20
C GLY A 202 11.18 -3.12 -1.03
N SER A 203 9.88 -3.14 -1.36
CA SER A 203 8.76 -3.12 -0.42
C SER A 203 7.59 -3.96 -0.92
N LEU A 204 6.64 -4.28 -0.03
CA LEU A 204 5.38 -4.93 -0.41
C LEU A 204 4.61 -4.12 -1.46
N SER A 205 4.66 -2.78 -1.41
CA SER A 205 4.04 -1.91 -2.41
C SER A 205 4.62 -2.12 -3.82
N ASP A 206 5.90 -2.50 -3.96
CA ASP A 206 6.49 -2.83 -5.25
C ASP A 206 5.92 -4.14 -5.80
N VAL A 207 5.76 -5.15 -4.93
CA VAL A 207 5.12 -6.43 -5.29
C VAL A 207 3.69 -6.21 -5.77
N GLN A 208 2.91 -5.44 -5.02
CA GLN A 208 1.53 -5.11 -5.38
C GLN A 208 1.44 -4.40 -6.74
N ARG A 209 2.34 -3.46 -7.01
CA ARG A 209 2.38 -2.76 -8.29
C ARG A 209 2.62 -3.73 -9.46
N VAL A 210 3.49 -4.73 -9.27
CA VAL A 210 3.72 -5.79 -10.27
C VAL A 210 2.48 -6.66 -10.44
N LEU A 211 1.85 -7.08 -9.35
CA LEU A 211 0.64 -7.92 -9.40
C LEU A 211 -0.54 -7.17 -10.04
N ALA A 212 -0.73 -5.90 -9.71
CA ALA A 212 -1.78 -5.06 -10.30
C ALA A 212 -1.60 -4.93 -11.83
N LYS A 213 -0.36 -4.75 -12.32
CA LYS A 213 -0.08 -4.73 -13.76
C LYS A 213 -0.42 -6.05 -14.44
N ARG A 214 -0.20 -7.18 -13.77
CA ARG A 214 -0.51 -8.52 -14.31
C ARG A 214 -2.02 -8.82 -14.28
N ALA A 215 -2.73 -8.28 -13.29
CA ALA A 215 -4.18 -8.46 -13.15
C ALA A 215 -5.01 -7.61 -14.13
N THR A 216 -4.42 -6.55 -14.72
CA THR A 216 -5.12 -5.72 -15.71
C THR A 216 -5.21 -6.51 -17.02
N PRO A 217 -6.42 -6.86 -17.52
CA PRO A 217 -6.56 -7.52 -18.81
C PRO A 217 -5.92 -6.65 -19.89
N ALA A 218 -5.19 -7.27 -20.83
CA ALA A 218 -4.72 -6.57 -22.01
C ALA A 218 -5.94 -5.96 -22.72
N MET A 219 -5.96 -4.64 -22.89
CA MET A 219 -7.02 -4.01 -23.70
C MET A 219 -7.09 -4.72 -25.06
N PRO A 220 -8.28 -5.15 -25.53
CA PRO A 220 -8.40 -5.70 -26.85
C PRO A 220 -7.80 -4.70 -27.83
N ARG A 221 -6.85 -5.14 -28.66
CA ARG A 221 -6.33 -4.31 -29.74
C ARG A 221 -7.53 -3.84 -30.56
N LYS A 222 -7.68 -2.53 -30.72
CA LYS A 222 -8.64 -2.00 -31.70
C LYS A 222 -8.31 -2.66 -33.01
N GLU A 223 -9.22 -3.50 -33.52
CA GLU A 223 -9.09 -4.00 -34.90
C GLU A 223 -9.05 -2.78 -35.82
N GLU A 224 -7.96 -2.60 -36.52
CA GLU A 224 -7.93 -1.64 -37.62
C GLU A 224 -9.05 -2.01 -38.61
N PRO A 225 -9.83 -1.03 -39.05
CA PRO A 225 -10.89 -1.30 -40.03
C PRO A 225 -10.27 -1.98 -41.21
N LYS A 226 -10.71 -3.22 -41.52
CA LYS A 226 -10.29 -3.94 -42.69
C LYS A 226 -10.73 -3.10 -43.89
N ASP A 227 -9.77 -2.63 -44.66
CA ASP A 227 -10.02 -1.99 -45.97
C ASP A 227 -10.93 -2.91 -46.79
N ASP A 228 -12.14 -2.45 -47.07
CA ASP A 228 -13.08 -3.16 -47.96
C ASP A 228 -12.62 -2.99 -49.44
N PRO A 229 -12.14 -4.05 -50.10
CA PRO A 229 -11.63 -3.93 -51.45
C PRO A 229 -12.71 -3.66 -52.53
N LYS A 230 -13.98 -3.44 -52.10
CA LYS A 230 -15.11 -3.22 -53.03
C LYS A 230 -15.39 -1.77 -53.39
N SER A 231 -14.65 -0.79 -52.89
CA SER A 231 -14.88 0.63 -53.24
C SER A 231 -14.22 1.08 -54.57
N LYS A 232 -13.48 0.20 -55.28
CA LYS A 232 -12.76 0.53 -56.52
C LYS A 232 -13.41 -0.01 -57.82
N LYS A 233 -14.73 -0.20 -57.85
CA LYS A 233 -15.42 -0.52 -59.11
C LYS A 233 -16.71 0.27 -59.27
N ARG A 234 -16.62 1.58 -59.42
CA ARG A 234 -17.61 2.45 -60.05
C ARG A 234 -16.92 3.77 -60.45
N GLN A 235 -16.26 3.72 -61.61
CA GLN A 235 -16.12 4.84 -62.54
C GLN A 235 -16.23 4.23 -63.93
#